data_b620ae6135d9469427f315d019062a79
#
_entry.id   b620ae6135d9469427f315d019062a79
#
_cell.length_a   1.000
_cell.length_b   1.000
_cell.length_c   1.000
_cell.angle_alpha   90.00
_cell.angle_beta   90.00
_cell.angle_gamma   90.00
#
_symmetry.space_group_name_H-M   'P 1'
#
loop_
_entity.id
_entity.type
_entity.pdbx_description
1 polymer ?
#
loop_
_entity_poly.entity_id
_entity_poly.type
_entity_poly.pdbx_seq_one_letter_code
_entity_poly.pdbx_strand_id
1 'polypeptide(L)'
;LDPQARHLMWERLQLLLQQGTSILLTTHFMDEAERLCSRLLVLDHGKKIAEGKPRELIAQHLESDVVEVFGVGAVALAEDAHLRALAARVEISGETVFFYTQNAQPLLQALGQHGHLRTLHRPANLEDLFLKLTGRQIRE
;
A
#
# COMPACT_ATOMS: atom_id res chain seq x y z
N LEU A 1 -5.40 15.61 -13.05
CA LEU A 1 -6.14 14.90 -14.10
C LEU A 1 -7.32 14.16 -13.51
N ASP A 2 -8.44 14.15 -14.21
CA ASP A 2 -9.55 13.33 -13.80
C ASP A 2 -9.22 11.84 -14.04
N PRO A 3 -9.94 10.92 -13.36
CA PRO A 3 -9.62 9.48 -13.47
C PRO A 3 -9.69 8.93 -14.89
N GLN A 4 -10.61 9.43 -15.69
CA GLN A 4 -10.76 8.95 -17.07
C GLN A 4 -9.57 9.37 -17.95
N ALA A 5 -9.13 10.60 -17.81
CA ALA A 5 -7.96 11.11 -18.52
C ALA A 5 -6.70 10.35 -18.11
N ARG A 6 -6.55 10.03 -16.82
CA ARG A 6 -5.43 9.23 -16.33
C ARG A 6 -5.41 7.84 -16.95
N HIS A 7 -6.55 7.18 -17.02
CA HIS A 7 -6.64 5.86 -17.65
C HIS A 7 -6.24 5.89 -19.12
N LEU A 8 -6.69 6.89 -19.85
CA LEU A 8 -6.31 7.05 -21.25
C LEU A 8 -4.81 7.25 -21.40
N MET A 9 -4.21 8.06 -20.54
CA MET A 9 -2.76 8.26 -20.56
C MET A 9 -2.02 6.96 -20.25
N TRP A 10 -2.48 6.20 -19.27
CA TRP A 10 -1.86 4.92 -18.91
C TRP A 10 -1.93 3.92 -20.08
N GLU A 11 -3.07 3.85 -20.77
CA GLU A 11 -3.21 2.99 -21.95
C GLU A 11 -2.23 3.39 -23.06
N ARG A 12 -2.06 4.69 -23.28
CA ARG A 12 -1.10 5.20 -24.27
C ARG A 12 0.33 4.81 -23.92
N LEU A 13 0.69 4.96 -22.66
CA LEU A 13 2.03 4.58 -22.18
C LEU A 13 2.27 3.08 -22.34
N GLN A 14 1.27 2.26 -22.04
CA GLN A 14 1.36 0.81 -22.22
C GLN A 14 1.59 0.44 -23.68
N LEU A 15 0.88 1.09 -24.61
CA LEU A 15 1.07 0.85 -26.03
C LEU A 15 2.48 1.20 -26.49
N LEU A 16 3.01 2.34 -26.03
CA LEU A 16 4.38 2.74 -26.36
C LEU A 16 5.39 1.73 -25.86
N LEU A 17 5.21 1.23 -24.65
CA LEU A 17 6.08 0.20 -24.09
C LEU A 17 6.05 -1.08 -24.90
N GLN A 18 4.86 -1.50 -25.36
CA GLN A 18 4.71 -2.68 -26.22
C GLN A 18 5.41 -2.52 -27.55
N GLN A 19 5.55 -1.27 -28.02
CA GLN A 19 6.23 -0.96 -29.27
C GLN A 19 7.74 -0.84 -29.11
N GLY A 20 8.26 -1.07 -27.90
CA GLY A 20 9.69 -1.03 -27.65
C GLY A 20 10.22 0.33 -27.19
N THR A 21 9.35 1.29 -26.94
CA THR A 21 9.75 2.61 -26.43
C THR A 21 10.16 2.49 -24.97
N SER A 22 11.27 3.13 -24.61
CA SER A 22 11.69 3.26 -23.21
C SER A 22 11.11 4.53 -22.62
N ILE A 23 10.56 4.44 -21.41
CA ILE A 23 9.90 5.57 -20.76
C ILE A 23 10.48 5.76 -19.37
N LEU A 24 10.87 6.99 -19.07
CA LEU A 24 11.23 7.40 -17.70
C LEU A 24 10.07 8.21 -17.14
N LEU A 25 9.45 7.67 -16.07
CA LEU A 25 8.30 8.30 -15.43
C LEU A 25 8.70 8.79 -14.05
N THR A 26 8.38 10.04 -13.75
CA THR A 26 8.51 10.60 -12.41
C THR A 26 7.12 10.87 -11.88
N THR A 27 6.81 10.31 -10.71
CA THR A 27 5.49 10.44 -10.11
C THR A 27 5.57 10.32 -8.59
N HIS A 28 4.62 10.94 -7.91
CA HIS A 28 4.41 10.71 -6.47
C HIS A 28 3.16 9.84 -6.23
N PHE A 29 2.51 9.38 -7.30
CA PHE A 29 1.38 8.46 -7.19
C PHE A 29 1.89 7.03 -7.23
N MET A 30 1.86 6.36 -6.09
CA MET A 30 2.42 5.01 -5.96
C MET A 30 1.64 3.97 -6.77
N ASP A 31 0.33 4.12 -6.90
CA ASP A 31 -0.49 3.24 -7.72
C ASP A 31 -0.08 3.31 -9.20
N GLU A 32 0.27 4.50 -9.67
CA GLU A 32 0.75 4.73 -11.02
C GLU A 32 2.10 4.05 -11.23
N ALA A 33 3.03 4.25 -10.30
CA ALA A 33 4.35 3.63 -10.36
C ALA A 33 4.25 2.11 -10.35
N GLU A 34 3.41 1.56 -9.49
CA GLU A 34 3.23 0.12 -9.36
C GLU A 34 2.65 -0.50 -10.64
N ARG A 35 1.72 0.20 -11.26
CA ARG A 35 1.01 -0.29 -12.45
C ARG A 35 1.86 -0.19 -13.72
N LEU A 36 2.61 0.90 -13.88
CA LEU A 36 3.27 1.23 -15.15
C LEU A 36 4.73 0.85 -15.20
N CYS A 37 5.44 0.86 -14.08
CA CYS A 37 6.88 0.70 -14.08
C CYS A 37 7.30 -0.76 -13.99
N SER A 38 8.22 -1.16 -14.87
CA SER A 38 8.88 -2.47 -14.78
C SER A 38 9.93 -2.47 -13.66
N ARG A 39 10.60 -1.33 -13.46
CA ARG A 39 11.54 -1.09 -12.37
C ARG A 39 11.31 0.32 -11.86
N LEU A 40 11.58 0.52 -10.58
CA LEU A 40 11.46 1.85 -10.00
C LEU A 40 12.55 2.12 -8.98
N LEU A 41 12.71 3.39 -8.72
CA LEU A 41 13.61 3.94 -7.74
C LEU A 41 12.78 4.82 -6.82
N VAL A 42 12.81 4.55 -5.52
CA VAL A 42 12.10 5.38 -4.54
C VAL A 42 13.10 6.34 -3.90
N LEU A 43 12.81 7.63 -4.01
CA LEU A 43 13.64 8.69 -3.46
C LEU A 43 12.95 9.34 -2.26
N ASP A 44 13.74 9.65 -1.24
CA ASP A 44 13.27 10.41 -0.09
C ASP A 44 14.41 11.29 0.40
N HIS A 45 14.13 12.57 0.55
CA HIS A 45 15.14 13.58 0.94
C HIS A 45 16.40 13.51 0.06
N GLY A 46 16.21 13.32 -1.24
CA GLY A 46 17.31 13.24 -2.20
C GLY A 46 18.13 11.96 -2.14
N LYS A 47 17.69 10.96 -1.38
CA LYS A 47 18.39 9.70 -1.23
C LYS A 47 17.56 8.55 -1.76
N LYS A 48 18.24 7.59 -2.38
CA LYS A 48 17.62 6.33 -2.79
C LYS A 48 17.33 5.49 -1.56
N ILE A 49 16.06 5.12 -1.37
CA ILE A 49 15.66 4.27 -0.25
C ILE A 49 15.26 2.86 -0.70
N ALA A 50 14.90 2.69 -1.97
CA ALA A 50 14.59 1.38 -2.53
C ALA A 50 14.74 1.43 -4.04
N GLU A 51 15.08 0.29 -4.64
CA GLU A 51 15.22 0.16 -6.09
C GLU A 51 14.93 -1.29 -6.48
N GLY A 52 14.15 -1.48 -7.52
CA GLY A 52 13.87 -2.80 -8.06
C GLY A 52 12.51 -2.91 -8.72
N LYS A 53 12.08 -4.12 -8.95
CA LYS A 53 10.76 -4.41 -9.49
C LYS A 53 9.71 -4.23 -8.39
N PRO A 54 8.57 -3.59 -8.68
CA PRO A 54 7.56 -3.31 -7.65
C PRO A 54 7.16 -4.53 -6.83
N ARG A 55 6.85 -5.65 -7.48
CA ARG A 55 6.43 -6.87 -6.78
C ARG A 55 7.51 -7.43 -5.87
N GLU A 56 8.77 -7.39 -6.33
CA GLU A 56 9.89 -7.87 -5.55
C GLU A 56 10.14 -7.00 -4.33
N LEU A 57 10.05 -5.68 -4.50
CA LEU A 57 10.20 -4.74 -3.40
C LEU A 57 9.13 -4.95 -2.33
N ILE A 58 7.89 -5.14 -2.74
CA ILE A 58 6.78 -5.39 -1.83
C ILE A 58 7.02 -6.70 -1.08
N ALA A 59 7.39 -7.76 -1.79
CA ALA A 59 7.60 -9.08 -1.18
C ALA A 59 8.78 -9.08 -0.21
N GLN A 60 9.83 -8.31 -0.50
CA GLN A 60 11.03 -8.26 0.35
C GLN A 60 10.81 -7.47 1.64
N HIS A 61 9.99 -6.45 1.61
CA HIS A 61 9.90 -5.46 2.68
C HIS A 61 8.61 -5.53 3.50
N LEU A 62 7.56 -6.13 2.96
CA LEU A 62 6.23 -6.07 3.55
C LEU A 62 5.63 -7.44 3.82
N GLU A 63 4.74 -7.47 4.78
CA GLU A 63 3.78 -8.57 4.94
C GLU A 63 2.88 -8.63 3.70
N SER A 64 2.37 -9.81 3.38
CA SER A 64 1.60 -10.00 2.13
C SER A 64 0.23 -9.31 2.14
N ASP A 65 -0.39 -9.22 3.32
CA ASP A 65 -1.77 -8.78 3.46
C ASP A 65 -1.89 -7.61 4.41
N VAL A 66 -2.86 -6.75 4.10
CA VAL A 66 -3.21 -5.60 4.93
C VAL A 66 -4.70 -5.64 5.20
N VAL A 67 -5.08 -5.49 6.46
CA VAL A 67 -6.48 -5.31 6.84
C VAL A 67 -6.63 -3.92 7.41
N GLU A 68 -7.37 -3.08 6.69
CA GLU A 68 -7.68 -1.73 7.13
C GLU A 68 -8.98 -1.78 7.93
N VAL A 69 -8.99 -1.12 9.08
CA VAL A 69 -10.17 -1.02 9.93
C VAL A 69 -10.47 0.45 10.16
N PHE A 70 -11.69 0.84 9.87
CA PHE A 70 -12.11 2.23 10.00
C PHE A 70 -13.55 2.32 10.52
N GLY A 71 -13.85 3.47 11.08
CA GLY A 71 -15.13 3.74 11.73
C GLY A 71 -14.92 4.26 13.14
N VAL A 72 -16.01 4.57 13.83
CA VAL A 72 -15.96 5.11 15.19
C VAL A 72 -15.37 4.06 16.13
N GLY A 73 -14.29 4.43 16.81
CA GLY A 73 -13.63 3.53 17.75
C GLY A 73 -12.58 2.60 17.14
N ALA A 74 -12.32 2.69 15.83
CA ALA A 74 -11.35 1.81 15.17
C ALA A 74 -9.95 1.96 15.76
N VAL A 75 -9.51 3.19 16.04
CA VAL A 75 -8.16 3.46 16.55
C VAL A 75 -7.88 2.76 17.88
N ALA A 76 -8.91 2.57 18.71
CA ALA A 76 -8.77 1.87 19.98
C ALA A 76 -8.35 0.40 19.78
N LEU A 77 -8.66 -0.19 18.63
CA LEU A 77 -8.27 -1.58 18.35
C LEU A 77 -6.77 -1.74 18.16
N ALA A 78 -6.05 -0.67 17.86
CA ALA A 78 -4.60 -0.72 17.73
C ALA A 78 -3.91 -1.12 19.04
N GLU A 79 -4.57 -0.92 20.18
CA GLU A 79 -4.06 -1.29 21.50
C GLU A 79 -4.60 -2.63 21.98
N ASP A 80 -5.50 -3.27 21.25
CA ASP A 80 -6.05 -4.57 21.63
C ASP A 80 -4.98 -5.65 21.53
N ALA A 81 -4.63 -6.27 22.64
CA ALA A 81 -3.55 -7.25 22.70
C ALA A 81 -3.82 -8.48 21.84
N HIS A 82 -5.08 -8.93 21.78
CA HIS A 82 -5.45 -10.10 20.99
C HIS A 82 -5.28 -9.82 19.48
N LEU A 83 -5.75 -8.67 19.03
CA LEU A 83 -5.63 -8.30 17.62
C LEU A 83 -4.17 -8.05 17.23
N ARG A 84 -3.40 -7.40 18.09
CA ARG A 84 -1.97 -7.18 17.84
C ARG A 84 -1.20 -8.50 17.72
N ALA A 85 -1.59 -9.50 18.50
CA ALA A 85 -0.95 -10.81 18.44
C ALA A 85 -1.21 -11.54 17.11
N LEU A 86 -2.28 -11.19 16.41
CA LEU A 86 -2.64 -11.78 15.12
C LEU A 86 -2.00 -11.04 13.94
N ALA A 87 -1.36 -9.91 14.18
CA ALA A 87 -0.72 -9.11 13.16
C ALA A 87 0.80 -9.06 13.40
N ALA A 88 1.56 -8.97 12.30
CA ALA A 88 3.01 -8.76 12.41
C ALA A 88 3.33 -7.31 12.76
N ARG A 89 2.49 -6.38 12.32
CA ARG A 89 2.73 -4.96 12.50
C ARG A 89 1.39 -4.20 12.46
N VAL A 90 1.30 -3.13 13.23
CA VAL A 90 0.10 -2.28 13.29
C VAL A 90 0.52 -0.83 13.08
N GLU A 91 -0.15 -0.15 12.17
CA GLU A 91 0.06 1.26 11.88
C GLU A 91 -1.27 2.01 12.00
N ILE A 92 -1.20 3.28 12.36
CA ILE A 92 -2.37 4.15 12.42
C ILE A 92 -2.16 5.33 11.50
N SER A 93 -3.18 5.65 10.71
CA SER A 93 -3.19 6.84 9.88
C SER A 93 -4.55 7.48 9.95
N GLY A 94 -4.62 8.67 10.56
CA GLY A 94 -5.88 9.33 10.83
C GLY A 94 -6.75 8.48 11.74
N GLU A 95 -7.92 8.10 11.26
CA GLU A 95 -8.87 7.27 12.02
C GLU A 95 -8.87 5.81 11.55
N THR A 96 -7.91 5.44 10.68
CA THR A 96 -7.80 4.10 10.13
C THR A 96 -6.65 3.35 10.80
N VAL A 97 -6.89 2.09 11.12
CA VAL A 97 -5.86 1.18 11.64
C VAL A 97 -5.51 0.20 10.53
N PHE A 98 -4.22 0.01 10.32
CA PHE A 98 -3.69 -0.92 9.33
C PHE A 98 -3.02 -2.08 10.06
N PHE A 99 -3.57 -3.26 9.89
CA PHE A 99 -2.97 -4.49 10.41
C PHE A 99 -2.25 -5.19 9.27
N TYR A 100 -0.94 -5.38 9.41
CA TYR A 100 -0.13 -6.07 8.40
C TYR A 100 0.13 -7.49 8.86
N THR A 101 -0.16 -8.45 8.00
CA THR A 101 -0.06 -9.85 8.37
C THR A 101 0.25 -10.73 7.16
N GLN A 102 0.86 -11.90 7.42
CA GLN A 102 1.04 -12.92 6.39
C GLN A 102 -0.17 -13.84 6.26
N ASN A 103 -1.06 -13.82 7.24
CA ASN A 103 -2.28 -14.64 7.21
C ASN A 103 -3.43 -13.83 7.81
N ALA A 104 -4.32 -13.38 6.93
CA ALA A 104 -5.40 -12.48 7.33
C ALA A 104 -6.59 -13.17 7.99
N GLN A 105 -6.78 -14.49 7.79
CA GLN A 105 -7.99 -15.17 8.23
C GLN A 105 -8.26 -15.09 9.73
N PRO A 106 -7.30 -15.39 10.62
CA PRO A 106 -7.57 -15.26 12.05
C PRO A 106 -7.94 -13.85 12.47
N LEU A 107 -7.27 -12.85 11.84
CA LEU A 107 -7.53 -11.45 12.12
C LEU A 107 -8.93 -11.04 11.67
N LEU A 108 -9.33 -11.44 10.46
CA LEU A 108 -10.68 -11.15 9.95
C LEU A 108 -11.75 -11.75 10.82
N GLN A 109 -11.56 -12.99 11.31
CA GLN A 109 -12.49 -13.62 12.22
C GLN A 109 -12.62 -12.85 13.54
N ALA A 110 -11.49 -12.44 14.11
CA ALA A 110 -11.49 -11.66 15.33
C ALA A 110 -12.18 -10.31 15.14
N LEU A 111 -11.94 -9.66 14.02
CA LEU A 111 -12.55 -8.36 13.70
C LEU A 111 -14.05 -8.48 13.44
N GLY A 112 -14.54 -9.65 13.07
CA GLY A 112 -15.97 -9.90 12.87
C GLY A 112 -16.81 -9.64 14.12
N GLN A 113 -16.20 -9.68 15.32
CA GLN A 113 -16.87 -9.36 16.56
C GLN A 113 -17.11 -7.86 16.75
N HIS A 114 -16.50 -7.05 15.92
CA HIS A 114 -16.63 -5.59 15.92
C HIS A 114 -17.44 -5.14 14.71
N GLY A 115 -18.67 -5.66 14.57
CA GLY A 115 -19.48 -5.52 13.37
C GLY A 115 -19.89 -4.07 13.01
N HIS A 116 -19.71 -3.13 13.93
CA HIS A 116 -19.98 -1.71 13.67
C HIS A 116 -18.83 -1.04 12.93
N LEU A 117 -17.68 -1.69 12.79
CA LEU A 117 -16.52 -1.19 12.09
C LEU A 117 -16.47 -1.75 10.68
N ARG A 118 -15.90 -0.99 9.78
CA ARG A 118 -15.67 -1.43 8.41
C ARG A 118 -14.25 -1.98 8.28
N THR A 119 -14.13 -3.07 7.52
CA THR A 119 -12.83 -3.67 7.25
C THR A 119 -12.63 -3.79 5.75
N LEU A 120 -11.38 -3.60 5.33
CA LEU A 120 -10.96 -3.81 3.95
C LEU A 120 -9.71 -4.70 3.97
N HIS A 121 -9.84 -5.89 3.41
CA HIS A 121 -8.70 -6.79 3.22
C HIS A 121 -8.14 -6.61 1.81
N ARG A 122 -6.87 -6.32 1.71
CA ARG A 122 -6.20 -6.09 0.44
C ARG A 122 -4.76 -6.59 0.48
N PRO A 123 -4.14 -6.85 -0.68
CA PRO A 123 -2.70 -7.10 -0.70
C PRO A 123 -1.91 -5.85 -0.35
N ALA A 124 -0.70 -6.04 0.14
CA ALA A 124 0.23 -4.93 0.37
C ALA A 124 0.60 -4.29 -0.97
N ASN A 125 0.85 -2.99 -0.95
CA ASN A 125 1.15 -2.20 -2.14
C ASN A 125 2.35 -1.28 -1.94
N LEU A 126 2.71 -0.54 -2.98
CA LEU A 126 3.85 0.37 -2.96
C LEU A 126 3.70 1.51 -1.97
N GLU A 127 2.49 1.97 -1.75
CA GLU A 127 2.23 3.01 -0.76
C GLU A 127 2.56 2.53 0.65
N ASP A 128 2.22 1.26 0.96
CA ASP A 128 2.61 0.63 2.22
C ASP A 128 4.13 0.58 2.38
N LEU A 129 4.83 0.28 1.29
CA LEU A 129 6.30 0.25 1.28
C LEU A 129 6.87 1.63 1.61
N PHE A 130 6.38 2.66 0.93
CA PHE A 130 6.86 4.03 1.15
C PHE A 130 6.61 4.45 2.60
N LEU A 131 5.44 4.18 3.13
CA LEU A 131 5.10 4.50 4.52
C LEU A 131 6.04 3.79 5.49
N LYS A 132 6.29 2.51 5.27
CA LYS A 132 7.17 1.73 6.14
C LYS A 132 8.60 2.27 6.13
N LEU A 133 9.14 2.58 4.95
CA LEU A 133 10.53 3.01 4.80
C LEU A 133 10.75 4.44 5.27
N THR A 134 9.77 5.31 5.17
CA THR A 134 9.90 6.73 5.50
C THR A 134 9.17 7.13 6.77
N GLY A 135 8.19 6.35 7.22
CA GLY A 135 7.30 6.74 8.30
C GLY A 135 6.34 7.86 7.94
N ARG A 136 6.21 8.17 6.63
CA ARG A 136 5.38 9.28 6.16
C ARG A 136 4.36 8.80 5.14
N GLN A 137 3.20 9.45 5.14
CA GLN A 137 2.23 9.27 4.08
C GLN A 137 2.55 10.17 2.90
N ILE A 138 2.22 9.70 1.71
CA ILE A 138 2.30 10.52 0.51
C ILE A 138 1.11 11.46 0.51
N ARG A 139 1.41 12.74 0.32
CA ARG A 139 0.39 13.77 0.18
C ARG A 139 0.27 14.15 -1.29
N GLU A 140 -0.95 14.18 -1.73
CA GLU A 140 -1.28 14.69 -3.05
C GLU A 140 -1.26 16.22 -3.08
#